data_9ffa9bd90cf3d3bc2ee34016f6ddaf48
#
_entry.id   9ffa9bd90cf3d3bc2ee34016f6ddaf48
#
_cell.length_a   1.000
_cell.length_b   1.000
_cell.length_c   1.000
_cell.angle_alpha   90.00
_cell.angle_beta   90.00
_cell.angle_gamma   90.00
#
_symmetry.space_group_name_H-M   'P 1'
#
loop_
_entity.id
_entity.type
_entity.pdbx_description
1 polymer ?
#
loop_
_entity_poly.entity_id
_entity_poly.type
_entity_poly.pdbx_seq_one_letter_code
_entity_poly.pdbx_strand_id
1 'polypeptide(L)'
;DQAQALYGQGARIGVVGLGTGTLACYSRPGEQWRFYEIDPAVLDYSRSGTFTYLSQCTPKAPVEIGDARIELAKAAPGSFDVLAVDAFSSDAIPLHLMTDEAMGVYLRALSPRGLLVVHISNRFIELEPVLAAAAKRRGLTAAVRDDNPPDRAYLTASSWVVMSRDKAGLEALAKARPDAPWRPLLPAAAQV
;
A
#
# COMPACT_ATOMS: atom_id res chain seq x y z
N ASP A 1 -10.37 -2.99 9.10
CA ASP A 1 -10.44 -2.92 10.58
C ASP A 1 -9.25 -2.22 11.21
N GLN A 2 -8.02 -2.42 10.72
CA GLN A 2 -6.84 -1.80 11.31
C GLN A 2 -6.78 -0.28 11.02
N ALA A 3 -7.17 0.17 9.84
CA ALA A 3 -7.22 1.59 9.53
C ALA A 3 -8.20 2.34 10.45
N GLN A 4 -9.40 1.82 10.64
CA GLN A 4 -10.37 2.42 11.57
C GLN A 4 -9.92 2.38 13.03
N ALA A 5 -9.24 1.32 13.45
CA ALA A 5 -8.70 1.21 14.82
C ALA A 5 -7.63 2.28 15.10
N LEU A 6 -6.84 2.65 14.10
CA LEU A 6 -5.76 3.63 14.22
C LEU A 6 -6.21 5.07 13.95
N TYR A 7 -7.13 5.30 13.01
CA TYR A 7 -7.47 6.62 12.47
C TYR A 7 -8.96 6.99 12.61
N GLY A 8 -9.79 6.08 13.15
CA GLY A 8 -11.23 6.29 13.29
C GLY A 8 -12.01 6.04 12.00
N GLN A 9 -13.32 6.30 12.05
CA GLN A 9 -14.26 6.03 10.94
C GLN A 9 -14.00 6.88 9.68
N GLY A 10 -13.33 8.02 9.81
CA GLY A 10 -13.02 8.91 8.69
C GLY A 10 -11.66 8.66 8.05
N ALA A 11 -11.04 7.49 8.26
CA ALA A 11 -9.73 7.16 7.71
C ALA A 11 -9.66 7.38 6.19
N ARG A 12 -8.58 8.00 5.73
CA ARG A 12 -8.35 8.35 4.32
C ARG A 12 -7.31 7.41 3.73
N ILE A 13 -7.73 6.64 2.75
CA ILE A 13 -6.93 5.57 2.15
C ILE A 13 -6.64 5.90 0.69
N GLY A 14 -5.35 5.99 0.34
CA GLY A 14 -4.88 6.04 -1.04
C GLY A 14 -4.35 4.68 -1.48
N VAL A 15 -4.63 4.31 -2.73
CA VAL A 15 -4.13 3.05 -3.31
C VAL A 15 -3.47 3.36 -4.65
N VAL A 16 -2.22 2.99 -4.80
CA VAL A 16 -1.47 3.04 -6.06
C VAL A 16 -1.58 1.66 -6.72
N GLY A 17 -2.21 1.63 -7.88
CA GLY A 17 -2.64 0.43 -8.59
C GLY A 17 -4.11 0.10 -8.29
N LEU A 18 -4.93 -0.02 -9.34
CA LEU A 18 -6.32 -0.46 -9.24
C LEU A 18 -6.43 -1.97 -9.46
N GLY A 19 -5.77 -2.48 -10.49
CA GLY A 19 -5.89 -3.87 -10.90
C GLY A 19 -7.35 -4.27 -11.09
N THR A 20 -7.75 -5.41 -10.56
CA THR A 20 -9.16 -5.83 -10.59
C THR A 20 -10.05 -5.07 -9.61
N GLY A 21 -9.46 -4.29 -8.69
CA GLY A 21 -10.18 -3.51 -7.67
C GLY A 21 -10.42 -4.26 -6.36
N THR A 22 -9.80 -5.41 -6.14
CA THR A 22 -10.03 -6.25 -4.93
C THR A 22 -9.77 -5.52 -3.62
N LEU A 23 -8.78 -4.61 -3.58
CA LEU A 23 -8.49 -3.83 -2.38
C LEU A 23 -9.68 -2.96 -1.95
N ALA A 24 -10.54 -2.53 -2.88
CA ALA A 24 -11.74 -1.76 -2.58
C ALA A 24 -12.66 -2.48 -1.57
N CYS A 25 -12.69 -3.80 -1.59
CA CYS A 25 -13.57 -4.60 -0.73
C CYS A 25 -13.10 -4.74 0.72
N TYR A 26 -11.95 -4.19 1.04
CA TYR A 26 -11.52 -4.01 2.43
C TYR A 26 -12.06 -2.73 3.06
N SER A 27 -12.74 -1.88 2.28
CA SER A 27 -13.31 -0.62 2.78
C SER A 27 -14.34 -0.84 3.87
N ARG A 28 -14.41 0.13 4.80
CA ARG A 28 -15.38 0.16 5.88
C ARG A 28 -16.23 1.44 5.79
N PRO A 29 -17.46 1.41 6.32
CA PRO A 29 -18.32 2.60 6.33
C PRO A 29 -17.61 3.81 6.96
N GLY A 30 -17.67 4.95 6.27
CA GLY A 30 -17.05 6.20 6.71
C GLY A 30 -15.65 6.45 6.17
N GLU A 31 -14.93 5.44 5.71
CA GLU A 31 -13.62 5.59 5.10
C GLU A 31 -13.70 6.31 3.75
N GLN A 32 -12.64 7.05 3.43
CA GLN A 32 -12.50 7.75 2.15
C GLN A 32 -11.39 7.11 1.35
N TRP A 33 -11.76 6.46 0.26
CA TRP A 33 -10.84 5.75 -0.61
C TRP A 33 -10.57 6.53 -1.89
N ARG A 34 -9.33 6.49 -2.39
CA ARG A 34 -8.90 7.04 -3.68
C ARG A 34 -7.88 6.10 -4.32
N PHE A 35 -8.05 5.86 -5.61
CA PHE A 35 -7.16 5.00 -6.40
C PHE A 35 -6.38 5.82 -7.41
N TYR A 36 -5.18 5.35 -7.73
CA TYR A 36 -4.30 5.88 -8.77
C TYR A 36 -3.97 4.74 -9.73
N GLU A 37 -4.30 4.89 -11.02
CA GLU A 37 -4.10 3.85 -12.02
C GLU A 37 -3.47 4.45 -13.27
N ILE A 38 -2.40 3.83 -13.76
CA ILE A 38 -1.68 4.35 -14.93
C ILE A 38 -2.37 3.98 -16.24
N ASP A 39 -3.02 2.81 -16.29
CA ASP A 39 -3.66 2.30 -17.50
C ASP A 39 -5.17 2.55 -17.49
N PRO A 40 -5.67 3.46 -18.37
CA PRO A 40 -7.10 3.71 -18.45
C PRO A 40 -7.93 2.47 -18.81
N ALA A 41 -7.35 1.49 -19.51
CA ALA A 41 -8.05 0.26 -19.85
C ALA A 41 -8.43 -0.56 -18.60
N VAL A 42 -7.63 -0.53 -17.55
CA VAL A 42 -7.94 -1.17 -16.27
C VAL A 42 -9.20 -0.56 -15.65
N LEU A 43 -9.32 0.77 -15.68
CA LEU A 43 -10.53 1.44 -15.21
C LEU A 43 -11.74 1.12 -16.10
N ASP A 44 -11.55 1.01 -17.42
CA ASP A 44 -12.65 0.67 -18.35
C ASP A 44 -13.17 -0.75 -18.09
N TYR A 45 -12.33 -1.72 -17.72
CA TYR A 45 -12.79 -3.05 -17.29
C TYR A 45 -13.67 -2.96 -16.03
N SER A 46 -13.34 -2.08 -15.08
CA SER A 46 -14.18 -1.85 -13.91
C SER A 46 -15.49 -1.14 -14.26
N ARG A 47 -15.49 -0.18 -15.18
CA ARG A 47 -16.68 0.55 -15.65
C ARG A 47 -17.62 -0.30 -16.50
N SER A 48 -17.07 -1.16 -17.33
CA SER A 48 -17.84 -2.09 -18.17
C SER A 48 -18.46 -3.25 -17.39
N GLY A 49 -18.10 -3.43 -16.12
CA GLY A 49 -18.56 -4.52 -15.29
C GLY A 49 -17.81 -5.84 -15.49
N THR A 50 -16.70 -5.83 -16.23
CA THR A 50 -15.80 -6.99 -16.32
C THR A 50 -15.16 -7.25 -14.95
N PHE A 51 -14.67 -6.18 -14.28
CA PHE A 51 -14.26 -6.20 -12.88
C PHE A 51 -15.34 -5.51 -12.06
N THR A 52 -15.89 -6.20 -11.06
CA THR A 52 -17.05 -5.71 -10.31
C THR A 52 -16.71 -5.18 -8.90
N TYR A 53 -15.48 -5.41 -8.43
CA TYR A 53 -15.10 -5.08 -7.05
C TYR A 53 -15.22 -3.58 -6.75
N LEU A 54 -14.72 -2.71 -7.63
CA LEU A 54 -14.81 -1.26 -7.44
C LEU A 54 -16.26 -0.79 -7.31
N SER A 55 -17.12 -1.22 -8.24
CA SER A 55 -18.53 -0.82 -8.27
C SER A 55 -19.35 -1.39 -7.12
N GLN A 56 -19.00 -2.56 -6.62
CA GLN A 56 -19.72 -3.21 -5.51
C GLN A 56 -19.24 -2.71 -4.14
N CYS A 57 -17.94 -2.45 -3.98
CA CYS A 57 -17.36 -2.19 -2.67
C CYS A 57 -17.16 -0.69 -2.39
N THR A 58 -16.72 0.08 -3.40
CA THR A 58 -16.47 1.53 -3.26
C THR A 58 -16.90 2.31 -4.51
N PRO A 59 -18.19 2.29 -4.88
CA PRO A 59 -18.67 2.85 -6.16
C PRO A 59 -18.42 4.35 -6.31
N LYS A 60 -18.16 5.05 -5.21
CA LYS A 60 -17.93 6.51 -5.19
C LYS A 60 -16.46 6.88 -5.05
N ALA A 61 -15.56 5.90 -4.93
CA ALA A 61 -14.15 6.20 -4.77
C ALA A 61 -13.59 6.80 -6.09
N PRO A 62 -12.94 7.98 -6.03
CA PRO A 62 -12.27 8.54 -7.19
C PRO A 62 -11.13 7.63 -7.66
N VAL A 63 -10.98 7.53 -8.99
CA VAL A 63 -9.83 6.91 -9.64
C VAL A 63 -9.14 7.95 -10.49
N GLU A 64 -7.92 8.30 -10.13
CA GLU A 64 -7.07 9.23 -10.88
C GLU A 64 -6.25 8.44 -11.89
N ILE A 65 -6.37 8.79 -13.17
CA ILE A 65 -5.60 8.15 -14.24
C ILE A 65 -4.29 8.91 -14.44
N GLY A 66 -3.18 8.21 -14.34
CA GLY A 66 -1.84 8.75 -14.55
C GLY A 66 -0.77 8.04 -13.74
N ASP A 67 0.48 8.47 -13.93
CA ASP A 67 1.60 8.02 -13.08
C ASP A 67 1.35 8.43 -11.62
N ALA A 68 1.26 7.44 -10.74
CA ALA A 68 0.89 7.67 -9.34
C ALA A 68 1.85 8.62 -8.61
N ARG A 69 3.15 8.63 -8.95
CA ARG A 69 4.12 9.55 -8.37
C ARG A 69 3.80 11.00 -8.76
N ILE A 70 3.39 11.22 -10.02
CA ILE A 70 3.02 12.54 -10.53
C ILE A 70 1.68 12.98 -9.92
N GLU A 71 0.69 12.10 -9.90
CA GLU A 71 -0.65 12.43 -9.39
C GLU A 71 -0.64 12.65 -7.86
N LEU A 72 0.08 11.82 -7.09
CA LEU A 72 0.26 12.02 -5.66
C LEU A 72 1.04 13.30 -5.31
N ALA A 73 1.94 13.73 -6.18
CA ALA A 73 2.65 15.01 -5.99
C ALA A 73 1.70 16.23 -6.05
N LYS A 74 0.54 16.10 -6.70
CA LYS A 74 -0.52 17.14 -6.75
C LYS A 74 -1.41 17.13 -5.50
N ALA A 75 -1.47 16.01 -4.77
CA ALA A 75 -2.27 15.90 -3.57
C ALA A 75 -1.77 16.85 -2.47
N ALA A 76 -2.68 17.38 -1.66
CA ALA A 76 -2.29 18.19 -0.51
C ALA A 76 -1.45 17.37 0.48
N PRO A 77 -0.49 17.97 1.19
CA PRO A 77 0.25 17.28 2.23
C PRO A 77 -0.70 16.69 3.29
N GLY A 78 -0.42 15.46 3.72
CA GLY A 78 -1.23 14.81 4.76
C GLY A 78 -2.60 14.36 4.30
N SER A 79 -2.84 14.16 3.00
CA SER A 79 -4.13 13.75 2.44
C SER A 79 -4.57 12.35 2.85
N PHE A 80 -3.62 11.48 3.20
CA PHE A 80 -3.89 10.07 3.48
C PHE A 80 -3.39 9.65 4.86
N ASP A 81 -4.14 8.78 5.49
CA ASP A 81 -3.76 8.11 6.73
C ASP A 81 -3.13 6.74 6.43
N VAL A 82 -3.54 6.11 5.33
CA VAL A 82 -2.91 4.92 4.77
C VAL A 82 -2.69 5.13 3.29
N LEU A 83 -1.48 4.84 2.81
CA LEU A 83 -1.16 4.78 1.39
C LEU A 83 -0.64 3.38 1.06
N ALA A 84 -1.41 2.63 0.28
CA ALA A 84 -1.02 1.32 -0.20
C ALA A 84 -0.41 1.43 -1.61
N VAL A 85 0.75 0.83 -1.81
CA VAL A 85 1.39 0.71 -3.12
C VAL A 85 1.29 -0.75 -3.55
N ASP A 86 0.39 -1.00 -4.49
CA ASP A 86 0.05 -2.32 -5.04
C ASP A 86 0.02 -2.27 -6.58
N ALA A 87 1.04 -1.63 -7.16
CA ALA A 87 1.17 -1.48 -8.59
C ALA A 87 2.15 -2.53 -9.15
N PHE A 88 1.63 -3.44 -9.95
CA PHE A 88 2.41 -4.46 -10.63
C PHE A 88 2.30 -4.32 -12.13
N SER A 89 3.43 -4.46 -12.83
CA SER A 89 3.51 -4.61 -14.26
C SER A 89 4.31 -5.88 -14.54
N SER A 90 3.69 -6.86 -15.18
CA SER A 90 4.33 -8.13 -15.53
C SER A 90 5.08 -8.81 -14.35
N ASP A 91 4.39 -8.99 -13.23
CA ASP A 91 4.91 -9.61 -11.99
C ASP A 91 6.02 -8.80 -11.26
N ALA A 92 6.23 -7.54 -11.61
CA ALA A 92 7.21 -6.68 -10.95
C ALA A 92 6.64 -5.29 -10.63
N ILE A 93 7.06 -4.70 -9.51
CA ILE A 93 6.75 -3.30 -9.21
C ILE A 93 7.60 -2.41 -10.11
N PRO A 94 7.02 -1.39 -10.77
CA PRO A 94 7.78 -0.42 -11.55
C PRO A 94 8.84 0.28 -10.68
N LEU A 95 10.11 0.20 -11.08
CA LEU A 95 11.24 0.70 -10.27
C LEU A 95 11.12 2.18 -9.90
N HIS A 96 10.50 3.01 -10.77
CA HIS A 96 10.31 4.44 -10.50
C HIS A 96 9.39 4.71 -9.30
N LEU A 97 8.56 3.73 -8.89
CA LEU A 97 7.73 3.81 -7.68
C LEU A 97 8.49 3.45 -6.40
N MET A 98 9.71 2.90 -6.52
CA MET A 98 10.55 2.48 -5.39
C MET A 98 11.77 3.40 -5.18
N THR A 99 11.86 4.50 -5.91
CA THR A 99 12.96 5.47 -5.77
C THR A 99 12.84 6.30 -4.49
N ASP A 100 13.92 6.95 -4.09
CA ASP A 100 13.92 7.84 -2.93
C ASP A 100 13.01 9.06 -3.14
N GLU A 101 12.91 9.55 -4.38
CA GLU A 101 11.99 10.62 -4.75
C GLU A 101 10.52 10.18 -4.60
N ALA A 102 10.18 8.96 -5.03
CA ALA A 102 8.84 8.40 -4.84
C ALA A 102 8.50 8.30 -3.35
N MET A 103 9.44 7.80 -2.52
CA MET A 103 9.27 7.78 -1.06
C MET A 103 9.00 9.18 -0.49
N GLY A 104 9.69 10.21 -1.01
CA GLY A 104 9.45 11.60 -0.63
C GLY A 104 8.02 12.06 -0.93
N VAL A 105 7.49 11.72 -2.11
CA VAL A 105 6.11 12.02 -2.52
C VAL A 105 5.11 11.30 -1.61
N TYR A 106 5.30 10.01 -1.37
CA TYR A 106 4.41 9.21 -0.50
C TYR A 106 4.35 9.76 0.93
N LEU A 107 5.53 10.02 1.51
CA LEU A 107 5.63 10.55 2.86
C LEU A 107 5.05 11.97 3.00
N ARG A 108 5.09 12.79 1.96
CA ARG A 108 4.43 14.09 1.94
C ARG A 108 2.91 13.94 1.89
N ALA A 109 2.40 12.99 1.10
CA ALA A 109 0.97 12.73 0.97
C ALA A 109 0.37 12.10 2.22
N LEU A 110 1.16 11.42 3.04
CA LEU A 110 0.74 10.82 4.30
C LEU A 110 0.64 11.82 5.44
N SER A 111 -0.39 11.64 6.28
CA SER A 111 -0.51 12.34 7.57
C SER A 111 0.71 12.03 8.47
N PRO A 112 0.97 12.84 9.51
CA PRO A 112 2.15 12.63 10.39
C PRO A 112 2.23 11.23 11.00
N ARG A 113 1.08 10.62 11.27
CA ARG A 113 0.95 9.26 11.81
C ARG A 113 0.64 8.21 10.74
N GLY A 114 0.67 8.61 9.46
CA GLY A 114 0.25 7.77 8.35
C GLY A 114 1.13 6.55 8.13
N LEU A 115 0.54 5.52 7.55
CA LEU A 115 1.19 4.26 7.16
C LEU A 115 1.39 4.21 5.65
N LEU A 116 2.62 3.97 5.22
CA LEU A 116 2.94 3.53 3.87
C LEU A 116 3.00 2.01 3.86
N VAL A 117 2.18 1.38 3.04
CA VAL A 117 2.08 -0.07 2.92
C VAL A 117 2.47 -0.45 1.49
N VAL A 118 3.47 -1.28 1.32
CA VAL A 118 4.02 -1.64 0.00
C VAL A 118 3.92 -3.14 -0.19
N HIS A 119 3.23 -3.55 -1.25
CA HIS A 119 3.20 -4.95 -1.68
C HIS A 119 4.53 -5.29 -2.36
N ILE A 120 5.23 -6.32 -1.88
CA ILE A 120 6.57 -6.66 -2.34
C ILE A 120 6.70 -8.06 -2.90
N SER A 121 5.60 -8.78 -3.09
CA SER A 121 5.62 -10.09 -3.75
C SER A 121 6.19 -9.94 -5.15
N ASN A 122 7.41 -10.39 -5.35
CA ASN A 122 8.13 -10.23 -6.60
C ASN A 122 8.96 -11.50 -6.86
N ARG A 123 8.98 -11.96 -8.10
CA ARG A 123 9.73 -13.17 -8.50
C ARG A 123 11.19 -12.90 -8.84
N PHE A 124 11.56 -11.63 -9.08
CA PHE A 124 12.83 -11.30 -9.73
C PHE A 124 13.77 -10.47 -8.86
N ILE A 125 13.25 -9.69 -7.91
CA ILE A 125 14.02 -8.72 -7.12
C ILE A 125 13.64 -8.84 -5.66
N GLU A 126 14.64 -8.95 -4.78
CA GLU A 126 14.43 -8.83 -3.35
C GLU A 126 14.22 -7.35 -2.97
N LEU A 127 13.00 -6.97 -2.65
CA LEU A 127 12.64 -5.59 -2.33
C LEU A 127 12.81 -5.24 -0.85
N GLU A 128 12.88 -6.22 0.04
CA GLU A 128 13.09 -5.96 1.47
C GLU A 128 14.35 -5.12 1.74
N PRO A 129 15.53 -5.44 1.19
CA PRO A 129 16.74 -4.65 1.42
C PRO A 129 16.62 -3.22 0.90
N VAL A 130 15.93 -3.04 -0.23
CA VAL A 130 15.71 -1.72 -0.85
C VAL A 130 14.85 -0.84 0.06
N LEU A 131 13.73 -1.39 0.54
CA LEU A 131 12.82 -0.67 1.44
C LEU A 131 13.43 -0.47 2.84
N ALA A 132 14.22 -1.42 3.34
CA ALA A 132 14.96 -1.25 4.58
C ALA A 132 15.97 -0.09 4.50
N ALA A 133 16.68 0.01 3.39
CA ALA A 133 17.60 1.13 3.15
C ALA A 133 16.85 2.47 3.03
N ALA A 134 15.72 2.49 2.34
CA ALA A 134 14.87 3.68 2.23
C ALA A 134 14.30 4.11 3.59
N ALA A 135 13.78 3.17 4.38
CA ALA A 135 13.29 3.42 5.73
C ALA A 135 14.39 4.00 6.63
N LYS A 136 15.58 3.41 6.62
CA LYS A 136 16.74 3.90 7.38
C LYS A 136 17.12 5.33 6.99
N ARG A 137 17.25 5.61 5.69
CA ARG A 137 17.59 6.97 5.20
C ARG A 137 16.57 8.02 5.63
N ARG A 138 15.31 7.63 5.71
CA ARG A 138 14.19 8.53 6.03
C ARG A 138 13.78 8.53 7.50
N GLY A 139 14.50 7.80 8.37
CA GLY A 139 14.20 7.71 9.79
C GLY A 139 12.84 7.08 10.10
N LEU A 140 12.40 6.12 9.26
CA LEU A 140 11.13 5.44 9.43
C LEU A 140 11.30 4.15 10.23
N THR A 141 10.29 3.82 11.02
CA THR A 141 10.11 2.46 11.53
C THR A 141 9.46 1.62 10.45
N ALA A 142 9.94 0.39 10.25
CA ALA A 142 9.44 -0.49 9.21
C ALA A 142 9.31 -1.92 9.71
N ALA A 143 8.31 -2.63 9.20
CA ALA A 143 8.09 -4.03 9.44
C ALA A 143 7.60 -4.72 8.17
N VAL A 144 7.80 -6.02 8.08
CA VAL A 144 7.36 -6.84 6.95
C VAL A 144 6.49 -7.97 7.45
N ARG A 145 5.52 -8.33 6.64
CA ARG A 145 4.63 -9.47 6.88
C ARG A 145 4.51 -10.32 5.64
N ASP A 146 4.71 -11.60 5.82
CA ASP A 146 4.43 -12.62 4.82
C ASP A 146 3.08 -13.26 5.16
N ASP A 147 2.15 -13.21 4.24
CA ASP A 147 0.83 -13.83 4.34
C ASP A 147 0.83 -15.09 3.49
N ASN A 148 0.83 -16.23 4.17
CA ASN A 148 0.78 -17.55 3.55
C ASN A 148 -0.57 -18.18 3.90
N PRO A 149 -1.62 -17.91 3.11
CA PRO A 149 -2.93 -18.46 3.39
C PRO A 149 -2.91 -19.99 3.32
N PRO A 150 -3.78 -20.68 4.07
CA PRO A 150 -3.95 -22.12 3.91
C PRO A 150 -4.31 -22.43 2.45
N ASP A 151 -3.90 -23.59 1.98
CA ASP A 151 -4.07 -24.03 0.58
C ASP A 151 -5.54 -23.94 0.15
N ARG A 152 -5.88 -22.80 -0.45
CA ARG A 152 -7.17 -22.50 -1.04
C ARG A 152 -6.92 -21.97 -2.43
N ALA A 153 -7.58 -22.57 -3.43
CA ALA A 153 -7.35 -22.33 -4.86
C ALA A 153 -7.45 -20.86 -5.32
N TYR A 154 -8.03 -19.98 -4.51
CA TYR A 154 -8.26 -18.56 -4.84
C TYR A 154 -7.40 -17.58 -4.01
N LEU A 155 -6.57 -18.10 -3.10
CA LEU A 155 -5.68 -17.26 -2.30
C LEU A 155 -4.24 -17.52 -2.71
N THR A 156 -3.47 -16.46 -2.88
CA THR A 156 -2.04 -16.49 -3.17
C THR A 156 -1.25 -15.92 -2.01
N ALA A 157 -0.06 -16.45 -1.80
CA ALA A 157 0.88 -15.87 -0.83
C ALA A 157 1.23 -14.44 -1.24
N SER A 158 1.36 -13.57 -0.25
CA SER A 158 1.76 -12.18 -0.46
C SER A 158 2.64 -11.66 0.66
N SER A 159 3.56 -10.75 0.30
CA SER A 159 4.46 -10.10 1.25
C SER A 159 4.26 -8.60 1.20
N TRP A 160 4.17 -7.99 2.37
CA TRP A 160 3.89 -6.57 2.53
C TRP A 160 4.87 -5.93 3.50
N VAL A 161 5.38 -4.76 3.14
CA VAL A 161 6.16 -3.90 4.03
C VAL A 161 5.29 -2.74 4.48
N VAL A 162 5.31 -2.44 5.77
CA VAL A 162 4.71 -1.23 6.33
C VAL A 162 5.80 -0.31 6.88
N MET A 163 5.68 0.97 6.61
CA MET A 163 6.61 2.01 7.08
C MET A 163 5.82 3.19 7.67
N SER A 164 6.34 3.77 8.75
CA SER A 164 5.75 4.96 9.37
C SER A 164 6.80 5.82 10.09
N ARG A 165 6.50 7.12 10.20
CA ARG A 165 7.17 8.01 11.15
C ARG A 165 6.71 7.78 12.59
N ASP A 166 5.50 7.26 12.75
CA ASP A 166 4.88 6.96 14.06
C ASP A 166 5.20 5.53 14.49
N LYS A 167 6.26 5.39 15.28
CA LYS A 167 6.65 4.08 15.83
C LYS A 167 5.54 3.46 16.68
N ALA A 168 4.84 4.25 17.48
CA ALA A 168 3.77 3.75 18.35
C ALA A 168 2.58 3.24 17.54
N GLY A 169 2.21 3.93 16.44
CA GLY A 169 1.18 3.47 15.52
C GLY A 169 1.55 2.15 14.84
N LEU A 170 2.81 1.99 14.45
CA LEU A 170 3.27 0.73 13.87
C LEU A 170 3.27 -0.42 14.88
N GLU A 171 3.67 -0.16 16.12
CA GLU A 171 3.59 -1.16 17.21
C GLU A 171 2.14 -1.54 17.54
N ALA A 172 1.21 -0.60 17.50
CA ALA A 172 -0.22 -0.87 17.66
C ALA A 172 -0.76 -1.74 16.53
N LEU A 173 -0.37 -1.46 15.28
CA LEU A 173 -0.69 -2.29 14.13
C LEU A 173 -0.19 -3.73 14.30
N ALA A 174 1.05 -3.90 14.73
CA ALA A 174 1.66 -5.21 14.94
C ALA A 174 0.94 -6.03 16.03
N LYS A 175 0.45 -5.37 17.07
CA LYS A 175 -0.29 -6.00 18.17
C LYS A 175 -1.75 -6.35 17.83
N ALA A 176 -2.34 -5.66 16.85
CA ALA A 176 -3.75 -5.83 16.48
C ALA A 176 -4.07 -7.21 15.88
N ARG A 177 -3.08 -7.90 15.33
CA ARG A 177 -3.22 -9.24 14.73
C ARG A 177 -2.06 -10.14 15.15
N PRO A 178 -2.09 -10.71 16.37
CA PRO A 178 -1.02 -11.59 16.85
C PRO A 178 -0.95 -12.91 16.07
N ASP A 179 -2.04 -13.34 15.44
CA ASP A 179 -2.14 -14.49 14.55
C ASP A 179 -1.41 -14.27 13.19
N ALA A 180 -1.07 -13.04 12.89
CA ALA A 180 -0.44 -12.64 11.65
C ALA A 180 0.66 -11.60 11.94
N PRO A 181 1.79 -12.04 12.51
CA PRO A 181 2.81 -11.16 13.08
C PRO A 181 3.54 -10.38 12.00
N TRP A 182 3.86 -9.12 12.33
CA TRP A 182 4.81 -8.31 11.61
C TRP A 182 6.20 -8.53 12.20
N ARG A 183 7.19 -8.87 11.37
CA ARG A 183 8.60 -8.95 11.76
C ARG A 183 9.33 -7.65 11.42
N PRO A 184 10.39 -7.27 12.15
CA PRO A 184 11.21 -6.12 11.77
C PRO A 184 11.75 -6.27 10.34
N LEU A 185 11.72 -5.18 9.57
CA LEU A 185 12.38 -5.11 8.28
C LEU A 185 13.87 -4.89 8.51
N LEU A 186 14.68 -5.88 8.18
CA LEU A 186 16.13 -5.83 8.38
C LEU A 186 16.83 -5.33 7.11
N PRO A 187 17.86 -4.48 7.24
CA PRO A 187 18.73 -4.17 6.11
C PRO A 187 19.42 -5.43 5.63
N ALA A 188 19.80 -5.47 4.36
CA ALA A 188 20.63 -6.56 3.85
C ALA A 188 21.83 -6.78 4.80
N ALA A 189 22.09 -8.02 5.16
CA ALA A 189 23.32 -8.34 5.85
C ALA A 189 24.48 -7.83 4.98
N ALA A 190 25.36 -7.03 5.57
CA ALA A 190 26.58 -6.65 4.86
C ALA A 190 27.25 -7.96 4.42
N GLN A 191 27.31 -8.20 3.14
CA GLN A 191 28.12 -9.29 2.61
C GLN A 191 29.56 -8.89 2.94
N VAL A 192 30.13 -9.61 3.92
CA VAL A 192 31.55 -9.52 4.28
C VAL A 192 32.37 -10.30 3.24
#